data_b7114c03cb5f79dd72a2880d526dafdb
#
_entry.id   b7114c03cb5f79dd72a2880d526dafdb
#
_cell.length_a   1.000
_cell.length_b   1.000
_cell.length_c   1.000
_cell.angle_alpha   90.00
_cell.angle_beta   90.00
_cell.angle_gamma   90.00
#
_symmetry.space_group_name_H-M   'P 1'
#
loop_
_entity.id
_entity.type
_entity.pdbx_description
1 polymer ?
#
loop_
_entity_poly.entity_id
_entity_poly.type
_entity_poly.pdbx_seq_one_letter_code
_entity_poly.pdbx_strand_id
1 'polypeptide(L)'
;MSKLPDFSVMRVFEVREFIRENFFLCLDYRGELLQQCTLDQRKGVQELGPYFLEKEAGYVGECSRVRSMYEFDRRYGQIVAGVDEVGRGPLAGPIVGAAVILKNDCATEELILGINDSKMLTRKKREELAPRIREQALAWSIYEHSNDDIDELGIAFCNNNIFVRAVKGLSLQPEVVLTDGYPIRGYQGRNATVIKGDAKSAAIACASIIAKVYRDDLMRELDRTYPGYGFDGNVGYSSSDHIEALKQNGPCRIHRRSFLTRILEDGSDI
;
A
#
# COMPACT_ATOMS: atom_id res chain seq x y z
N MET A 1 -15.90 -30.84 -10.93
CA MET A 1 -14.46 -30.50 -11.04
C MET A 1 -14.22 -29.99 -12.45
N SER A 2 -13.93 -28.73 -12.65
CA SER A 2 -13.58 -28.18 -13.97
C SER A 2 -12.24 -28.76 -14.38
N LYS A 3 -12.22 -29.46 -15.52
CA LYS A 3 -11.04 -30.06 -16.14
C LYS A 3 -10.43 -29.03 -17.10
N LEU A 4 -9.13 -29.15 -17.43
CA LEU A 4 -8.55 -28.34 -18.50
C LEU A 4 -9.28 -28.63 -19.83
N PRO A 5 -9.50 -27.61 -20.67
CA PRO A 5 -9.99 -27.84 -22.03
C PRO A 5 -8.93 -28.55 -22.87
N ASP A 6 -9.35 -29.19 -23.96
CA ASP A 6 -8.45 -29.73 -24.95
C ASP A 6 -7.85 -28.59 -25.79
N PHE A 7 -6.55 -28.34 -25.66
CA PHE A 7 -5.87 -27.26 -26.38
C PHE A 7 -5.77 -27.51 -27.88
N SER A 8 -5.87 -28.76 -28.32
CA SER A 8 -5.77 -29.12 -29.75
C SER A 8 -6.88 -28.49 -30.59
N VAL A 9 -8.06 -28.27 -30.00
CA VAL A 9 -9.24 -27.71 -30.68
C VAL A 9 -9.36 -26.18 -30.52
N MET A 10 -8.50 -25.54 -29.69
CA MET A 10 -8.49 -24.11 -29.45
C MET A 10 -7.48 -23.40 -30.33
N ARG A 11 -7.72 -22.14 -30.70
CA ARG A 11 -6.72 -21.29 -31.35
C ARG A 11 -5.62 -20.89 -30.33
N VAL A 12 -4.41 -20.63 -30.79
CA VAL A 12 -3.25 -20.33 -29.96
C VAL A 12 -3.54 -19.18 -28.97
N PHE A 13 -4.21 -18.12 -29.43
CA PHE A 13 -4.54 -16.99 -28.57
C PHE A 13 -5.58 -17.35 -27.51
N GLU A 14 -6.53 -18.25 -27.80
CA GLU A 14 -7.53 -18.73 -26.84
C GLU A 14 -6.87 -19.55 -25.73
N VAL A 15 -5.89 -20.40 -26.08
CA VAL A 15 -5.11 -21.14 -25.08
C VAL A 15 -4.34 -20.16 -24.17
N ARG A 16 -3.72 -19.13 -24.75
CA ARG A 16 -3.01 -18.10 -23.98
C ARG A 16 -3.94 -17.35 -23.02
N GLU A 17 -5.10 -16.91 -23.50
CA GLU A 17 -6.11 -16.24 -22.68
C GLU A 17 -6.62 -17.16 -21.58
N PHE A 18 -6.92 -18.43 -21.91
CA PHE A 18 -7.34 -19.40 -20.91
C PHE A 18 -6.31 -19.58 -19.79
N ILE A 19 -5.02 -19.75 -20.12
CA ILE A 19 -3.94 -19.86 -19.11
C ILE A 19 -3.85 -18.58 -18.27
N ARG A 20 -4.04 -17.41 -18.86
CA ARG A 20 -3.99 -16.15 -18.17
C ARG A 20 -5.15 -15.97 -17.19
N GLU A 21 -6.37 -16.29 -17.60
CA GLU A 21 -7.59 -16.09 -16.84
C GLU A 21 -7.84 -17.18 -15.79
N ASN A 22 -7.33 -18.40 -16.05
CA ASN A 22 -7.52 -19.56 -15.20
C ASN A 22 -6.21 -20.05 -14.58
N PHE A 23 -5.33 -19.14 -14.19
CA PHE A 23 -3.98 -19.46 -13.72
C PHE A 23 -3.97 -20.49 -12.59
N PHE A 24 -4.83 -20.33 -11.58
CA PHE A 24 -4.90 -21.26 -10.43
C PHE A 24 -5.39 -22.64 -10.84
N LEU A 25 -6.39 -22.75 -11.73
CA LEU A 25 -6.78 -24.04 -12.32
C LEU A 25 -5.62 -24.68 -13.09
N CYS A 26 -4.85 -23.86 -13.80
CA CYS A 26 -3.66 -24.33 -14.52
C CYS A 26 -2.57 -24.85 -13.58
N LEU A 27 -2.43 -24.28 -12.37
CA LEU A 27 -1.53 -24.80 -11.34
C LEU A 27 -1.98 -26.18 -10.83
N ASP A 28 -3.27 -26.36 -10.57
CA ASP A 28 -3.84 -27.64 -10.11
C ASP A 28 -3.63 -28.76 -11.15
N TYR A 29 -3.69 -28.41 -12.44
CA TYR A 29 -3.51 -29.35 -13.57
C TYR A 29 -2.19 -29.14 -14.32
N ARG A 30 -1.14 -28.67 -13.62
CA ARG A 30 0.18 -28.33 -14.18
C ARG A 30 0.75 -29.39 -15.12
N GLY A 31 0.71 -30.64 -14.69
CA GLY A 31 1.24 -31.78 -15.50
C GLY A 31 0.50 -31.97 -16.83
N GLU A 32 -0.83 -31.91 -16.77
CA GLU A 32 -1.69 -32.05 -17.97
C GLU A 32 -1.49 -30.86 -18.92
N LEU A 33 -1.42 -29.61 -18.38
CA LEU A 33 -1.16 -28.40 -19.16
C LEU A 33 0.17 -28.52 -19.94
N LEU A 34 1.25 -28.83 -19.23
CA LEU A 34 2.58 -28.95 -19.85
C LEU A 34 2.62 -30.06 -20.88
N GLN A 35 1.94 -31.18 -20.62
CA GLN A 35 1.83 -32.27 -21.58
C GLN A 35 1.08 -31.85 -22.85
N GLN A 36 -0.08 -31.19 -22.72
CA GLN A 36 -0.82 -30.66 -23.85
C GLN A 36 0.01 -29.65 -24.66
N CYS A 37 0.72 -28.75 -24.01
CA CYS A 37 1.61 -27.79 -24.68
C CYS A 37 2.75 -28.50 -25.43
N THR A 38 3.37 -29.51 -24.81
CA THR A 38 4.53 -30.21 -25.40
C THR A 38 4.14 -31.06 -26.60
N LEU A 39 2.96 -31.71 -26.57
CA LEU A 39 2.51 -32.60 -27.62
C LEU A 39 1.81 -31.88 -28.79
N ASP A 40 1.46 -30.61 -28.64
CA ASP A 40 0.81 -29.85 -29.72
C ASP A 40 1.77 -29.61 -30.88
N GLN A 41 1.25 -29.74 -32.12
CA GLN A 41 2.07 -29.57 -33.33
C GLN A 41 2.36 -28.09 -33.63
N ARG A 42 1.58 -27.16 -33.04
CA ARG A 42 1.69 -25.72 -33.26
C ARG A 42 2.73 -25.12 -32.32
N LYS A 43 3.81 -24.57 -32.91
CA LYS A 43 4.90 -23.91 -32.14
C LYS A 43 4.37 -22.87 -31.13
N GLY A 44 3.35 -22.08 -31.51
CA GLY A 44 2.76 -21.08 -30.63
C GLY A 44 2.08 -21.66 -29.38
N VAL A 45 1.59 -22.91 -29.41
CA VAL A 45 1.08 -23.63 -28.22
C VAL A 45 2.23 -24.20 -27.40
N GLN A 46 3.26 -24.74 -28.05
CA GLN A 46 4.45 -25.25 -27.36
C GLN A 46 5.13 -24.13 -26.51
N GLU A 47 5.19 -22.91 -27.02
CA GLU A 47 5.76 -21.74 -26.31
C GLU A 47 4.94 -21.32 -25.07
N LEU A 48 3.67 -21.75 -24.94
CA LEU A 48 2.84 -21.47 -23.76
C LEU A 48 3.24 -22.30 -22.53
N GLY A 49 3.88 -23.45 -22.70
CA GLY A 49 4.44 -24.22 -21.58
C GLY A 49 5.52 -23.43 -20.82
N PRO A 50 6.61 -22.98 -21.47
CA PRO A 50 7.59 -22.05 -20.87
C PRO A 50 6.98 -20.78 -20.31
N TYR A 51 6.04 -20.15 -21.01
CA TYR A 51 5.31 -18.98 -20.52
C TYR A 51 4.59 -19.25 -19.20
N PHE A 52 3.88 -20.38 -19.09
CA PHE A 52 3.21 -20.79 -17.85
C PHE A 52 4.22 -21.02 -16.71
N LEU A 53 5.33 -21.72 -16.99
CA LEU A 53 6.38 -21.96 -15.99
C LEU A 53 7.02 -20.66 -15.46
N GLU A 54 7.21 -19.67 -16.33
CA GLU A 54 7.68 -18.35 -15.90
C GLU A 54 6.68 -17.67 -14.96
N LYS A 55 5.38 -17.72 -15.29
CA LYS A 55 4.30 -17.20 -14.44
C LYS A 55 4.21 -17.93 -13.10
N GLU A 56 4.32 -19.25 -13.12
CA GLU A 56 4.36 -20.09 -11.91
C GLU A 56 5.54 -19.70 -11.02
N ALA A 57 6.74 -19.59 -11.59
CA ALA A 57 7.94 -19.18 -10.83
C ALA A 57 7.78 -17.78 -10.21
N GLY A 58 7.21 -16.83 -10.95
CA GLY A 58 6.90 -15.50 -10.45
C GLY A 58 5.91 -15.53 -9.28
N TYR A 59 4.84 -16.32 -9.39
CA TYR A 59 3.85 -16.49 -8.32
C TYR A 59 4.46 -17.12 -7.06
N VAL A 60 5.24 -18.20 -7.21
CA VAL A 60 5.92 -18.88 -6.09
C VAL A 60 6.92 -17.93 -5.41
N GLY A 61 7.68 -17.17 -6.21
CA GLY A 61 8.59 -16.15 -5.69
C GLY A 61 7.88 -15.07 -4.88
N GLU A 62 6.74 -14.59 -5.36
CA GLU A 62 5.93 -13.59 -4.65
C GLU A 62 5.31 -14.16 -3.38
N CYS A 63 4.79 -15.38 -3.39
CA CYS A 63 4.30 -16.07 -2.19
C CYS A 63 5.40 -16.20 -1.13
N SER A 64 6.61 -16.58 -1.55
CA SER A 64 7.76 -16.71 -0.66
C SER A 64 8.17 -15.35 -0.06
N ARG A 65 8.21 -14.30 -0.89
CA ARG A 65 8.54 -12.93 -0.46
C ARG A 65 7.54 -12.42 0.58
N VAL A 66 6.25 -12.52 0.28
CA VAL A 66 5.20 -12.02 1.19
C VAL A 66 5.17 -12.88 2.47
N ARG A 67 5.30 -14.20 2.36
CA ARG A 67 5.39 -15.08 3.53
C ARG A 67 6.52 -14.67 4.48
N SER A 68 7.69 -14.32 3.93
CA SER A 68 8.82 -13.83 4.74
C SER A 68 8.48 -12.55 5.52
N MET A 69 7.60 -11.68 4.99
CA MET A 69 7.14 -10.47 5.68
C MET A 69 6.20 -10.82 6.85
N TYR A 70 5.29 -11.79 6.67
CA TYR A 70 4.44 -12.29 7.77
C TYR A 70 5.26 -13.01 8.85
N GLU A 71 6.22 -13.84 8.46
CA GLU A 71 7.14 -14.51 9.39
C GLU A 71 8.02 -13.52 10.14
N PHE A 72 8.38 -12.40 9.52
CA PHE A 72 9.09 -11.32 10.20
C PHE A 72 8.24 -10.76 11.34
N ASP A 73 6.97 -10.43 11.10
CA ASP A 73 6.05 -9.91 12.12
C ASP A 73 5.86 -10.92 13.26
N ARG A 74 5.69 -12.20 12.91
CA ARG A 74 5.52 -13.29 13.88
C ARG A 74 6.66 -13.41 14.91
N ARG A 75 7.88 -12.98 14.58
CA ARG A 75 9.01 -12.98 15.52
C ARG A 75 8.82 -12.06 16.71
N TYR A 76 7.94 -11.06 16.58
CA TYR A 76 7.65 -10.09 17.63
C TYR A 76 6.48 -10.48 18.54
N GLY A 77 5.57 -11.33 18.08
CA GLY A 77 4.40 -11.80 18.82
C GLY A 77 3.34 -12.42 17.93
N GLN A 78 2.24 -12.84 18.54
CA GLN A 78 1.08 -13.39 17.81
C GLN A 78 0.19 -12.25 17.29
N ILE A 79 0.00 -11.20 18.09
CA ILE A 79 -0.86 -10.06 17.76
C ILE A 79 0.05 -8.83 17.59
N VAL A 80 0.51 -8.63 16.36
CA VAL A 80 1.45 -7.57 15.99
C VAL A 80 0.72 -6.51 15.17
N ALA A 81 0.78 -5.27 15.61
CA ALA A 81 0.32 -4.13 14.81
C ALA A 81 1.48 -3.48 14.07
N GLY A 82 1.34 -3.26 12.77
CA GLY A 82 2.19 -2.35 12.00
C GLY A 82 1.55 -0.98 11.92
N VAL A 83 2.34 0.08 12.02
CA VAL A 83 1.89 1.45 11.81
C VAL A 83 2.79 2.17 10.82
N ASP A 84 2.17 3.03 10.01
CA ASP A 84 2.88 3.92 9.09
C ASP A 84 2.11 5.23 8.90
N GLU A 85 2.81 6.27 8.43
CA GLU A 85 2.24 7.58 8.14
C GLU A 85 2.37 7.99 6.69
N VAL A 86 1.50 8.90 6.30
CA VAL A 86 1.57 9.63 5.04
C VAL A 86 1.22 11.10 5.25
N GLY A 87 1.83 11.98 4.47
CA GLY A 87 1.49 13.39 4.53
C GLY A 87 2.29 14.20 5.56
N ARG A 88 3.48 13.77 5.97
CA ARG A 88 4.35 14.56 6.88
C ARG A 88 4.91 15.80 6.20
N GLY A 89 5.34 15.71 4.94
CA GLY A 89 6.05 16.79 4.22
C GLY A 89 5.23 17.72 3.31
N PRO A 90 3.96 17.44 2.94
CA PRO A 90 3.17 18.31 2.09
C PRO A 90 2.93 19.70 2.69
N LEU A 91 2.72 20.69 1.81
CA LEU A 91 2.33 22.07 2.15
C LEU A 91 0.84 22.21 2.48
N ALA A 92 0.03 21.22 2.08
CA ALA A 92 -1.42 21.24 2.27
C ALA A 92 -1.98 19.87 2.68
N GLY A 93 -3.12 19.90 3.36
CA GLY A 93 -3.87 18.74 3.78
C GLY A 93 -3.34 18.09 5.07
N PRO A 94 -4.03 17.04 5.54
CA PRO A 94 -3.75 16.40 6.83
C PRO A 94 -2.47 15.54 6.78
N ILE A 95 -1.98 15.21 7.98
CA ILE A 95 -1.13 14.04 8.19
C ILE A 95 -2.01 12.86 8.61
N VAL A 96 -1.79 11.69 8.05
CA VAL A 96 -2.60 10.49 8.28
C VAL A 96 -1.71 9.35 8.76
N GLY A 97 -2.12 8.66 9.82
CA GLY A 97 -1.52 7.43 10.29
C GLY A 97 -2.50 6.27 10.22
N ALA A 98 -2.00 5.09 9.94
CA ALA A 98 -2.78 3.86 9.99
C ALA A 98 -2.12 2.82 10.88
N ALA A 99 -2.95 1.94 11.44
CA ALA A 99 -2.53 0.75 12.18
C ALA A 99 -3.23 -0.48 11.60
N VAL A 100 -2.50 -1.58 11.42
CA VAL A 100 -3.03 -2.83 10.88
C VAL A 100 -2.51 -4.01 11.69
N ILE A 101 -3.40 -4.94 12.05
CA ILE A 101 -3.06 -6.26 12.62
C ILE A 101 -3.48 -7.32 11.61
N LEU A 102 -2.54 -8.15 11.19
CA LEU A 102 -2.78 -9.28 10.29
C LEU A 102 -2.81 -10.59 11.07
N LYS A 103 -3.42 -11.62 10.50
CA LYS A 103 -3.29 -12.99 10.97
C LYS A 103 -1.91 -13.52 10.58
N ASN A 104 -1.01 -13.69 11.55
CA ASN A 104 0.38 -14.07 11.29
C ASN A 104 0.58 -15.57 10.97
N ASP A 105 -0.39 -16.42 11.32
CA ASP A 105 -0.38 -17.85 11.00
C ASP A 105 -1.49 -18.12 9.97
N CYS A 106 -1.15 -17.94 8.72
CA CYS A 106 -2.10 -18.06 7.62
C CYS A 106 -1.57 -18.98 6.51
N ALA A 107 -2.50 -19.64 5.82
CA ALA A 107 -2.21 -20.42 4.63
C ALA A 107 -1.73 -19.52 3.49
N THR A 108 -1.16 -20.12 2.43
CA THR A 108 -0.64 -19.36 1.28
C THR A 108 -1.74 -18.56 0.59
N GLU A 109 -2.95 -19.11 0.54
CA GLU A 109 -4.14 -18.51 -0.08
C GLU A 109 -4.65 -17.29 0.69
N GLU A 110 -4.31 -17.20 1.99
CA GLU A 110 -4.67 -16.08 2.87
C GLU A 110 -3.63 -14.93 2.80
N LEU A 111 -2.49 -15.12 2.13
CA LEU A 111 -1.48 -14.07 1.98
C LEU A 111 -2.01 -12.92 1.12
N ILE A 112 -1.80 -11.69 1.54
CA ILE A 112 -2.10 -10.50 0.74
C ILE A 112 -0.92 -10.26 -0.22
N LEU A 113 -0.94 -10.96 -1.37
CA LEU A 113 0.12 -10.83 -2.36
C LEU A 113 0.14 -9.44 -2.99
N GLY A 114 1.33 -8.94 -3.30
CA GLY A 114 1.56 -7.64 -3.91
C GLY A 114 1.78 -6.50 -2.92
N ILE A 115 1.69 -6.74 -1.61
CA ILE A 115 2.05 -5.71 -0.60
C ILE A 115 3.55 -5.40 -0.69
N ASN A 116 3.88 -4.11 -0.56
CA ASN A 116 5.24 -3.58 -0.58
C ASN A 116 5.21 -2.14 -0.04
N ASP A 117 6.38 -1.47 0.05
CA ASP A 117 6.43 -0.01 0.22
C ASP A 117 5.42 0.66 -0.73
N SER A 118 4.50 1.43 -0.17
CA SER A 118 3.41 2.05 -0.93
C SER A 118 3.91 2.98 -2.05
N LYS A 119 5.12 3.53 -1.93
CA LYS A 119 5.76 4.39 -2.93
C LYS A 119 6.26 3.60 -4.15
N MET A 120 6.56 2.30 -3.97
CA MET A 120 6.95 1.40 -5.05
C MET A 120 5.75 0.84 -5.83
N LEU A 121 4.55 1.02 -5.34
CA LEU A 121 3.32 0.54 -5.97
C LEU A 121 2.69 1.63 -6.84
N THR A 122 2.15 1.22 -7.99
CA THR A 122 1.29 2.12 -8.77
C THR A 122 0.03 2.46 -7.99
N ARG A 123 -0.58 3.61 -8.28
CA ARG A 123 -1.86 4.03 -7.67
C ARG A 123 -2.92 2.93 -7.82
N LYS A 124 -3.10 2.40 -9.03
CA LYS A 124 -4.05 1.32 -9.31
C LYS A 124 -3.81 0.12 -8.38
N LYS A 125 -2.55 -0.27 -8.20
CA LYS A 125 -2.22 -1.42 -7.34
C LYS A 125 -2.55 -1.16 -5.87
N ARG A 126 -2.28 0.05 -5.36
CA ARG A 126 -2.69 0.43 -4.00
C ARG A 126 -4.21 0.41 -3.82
N GLU A 127 -4.95 0.95 -4.79
CA GLU A 127 -6.43 0.97 -4.78
C GLU A 127 -7.04 -0.45 -4.86
N GLU A 128 -6.37 -1.41 -5.53
CA GLU A 128 -6.74 -2.83 -5.53
C GLU A 128 -6.45 -3.52 -4.19
N LEU A 129 -5.33 -3.17 -3.55
CA LEU A 129 -4.88 -3.81 -2.31
C LEU A 129 -5.63 -3.30 -1.08
N ALA A 130 -5.93 -2.01 -1.00
CA ALA A 130 -6.52 -1.40 0.20
C ALA A 130 -7.82 -2.06 0.67
N PRO A 131 -8.83 -2.37 -0.19
CA PRO A 131 -10.03 -3.09 0.24
C PRO A 131 -9.70 -4.51 0.72
N ARG A 132 -8.80 -5.23 0.05
CA ARG A 132 -8.36 -6.57 0.46
C ARG A 132 -7.70 -6.57 1.84
N ILE A 133 -6.84 -5.57 2.10
CA ILE A 133 -6.20 -5.39 3.40
C ILE A 133 -7.26 -5.18 4.48
N ARG A 134 -8.23 -4.29 4.24
CA ARG A 134 -9.31 -4.00 5.22
C ARG A 134 -10.20 -5.21 5.50
N GLU A 135 -10.45 -6.04 4.49
CA GLU A 135 -11.26 -7.25 4.61
C GLU A 135 -10.53 -8.38 5.36
N GLN A 136 -9.23 -8.55 5.10
CA GLN A 136 -8.45 -9.67 5.64
C GLN A 136 -7.71 -9.36 6.95
N ALA A 137 -7.59 -8.09 7.32
CA ALA A 137 -6.98 -7.70 8.57
C ALA A 137 -7.86 -8.13 9.77
N LEU A 138 -7.25 -8.61 10.85
CA LEU A 138 -7.92 -8.86 12.12
C LEU A 138 -8.44 -7.55 12.74
N ALA A 139 -7.70 -6.47 12.58
CA ALA A 139 -8.10 -5.12 12.95
C ALA A 139 -7.31 -4.11 12.12
N TRP A 140 -7.93 -2.98 11.83
CA TRP A 140 -7.28 -1.82 11.26
C TRP A 140 -7.93 -0.53 11.73
N SER A 141 -7.18 0.53 11.73
CA SER A 141 -7.70 1.86 12.04
C SER A 141 -6.88 2.94 11.33
N ILE A 142 -7.50 4.08 11.13
CA ILE A 142 -6.87 5.28 10.56
C ILE A 142 -7.16 6.44 11.51
N TYR A 143 -6.18 7.31 11.67
CA TYR A 143 -6.34 8.58 12.38
C TYR A 143 -5.60 9.68 11.63
N GLU A 144 -6.15 10.90 11.66
CA GLU A 144 -5.54 12.05 11.02
C GLU A 144 -5.48 13.26 11.95
N HIS A 145 -4.53 14.14 11.69
CA HIS A 145 -4.51 15.50 12.18
C HIS A 145 -4.65 16.47 11.01
N SER A 146 -5.52 17.44 11.16
CA SER A 146 -5.75 18.50 10.16
C SER A 146 -4.52 19.38 9.94
N ASN A 147 -4.57 20.20 8.90
CA ASN A 147 -3.58 21.27 8.72
C ASN A 147 -3.59 22.28 9.88
N ASP A 148 -4.75 22.57 10.46
CA ASP A 148 -4.87 23.48 11.61
C ASP A 148 -4.20 22.87 12.85
N ASP A 149 -4.40 21.57 13.14
CA ASP A 149 -3.69 20.85 14.21
C ASP A 149 -2.18 20.89 14.01
N ILE A 150 -1.72 20.74 12.76
CA ILE A 150 -0.28 20.77 12.43
C ILE A 150 0.29 22.16 12.71
N ASP A 151 -0.43 23.22 12.36
CA ASP A 151 -0.01 24.59 12.60
C ASP A 151 0.00 24.95 14.10
N GLU A 152 -0.95 24.42 14.87
CA GLU A 152 -1.08 24.69 16.32
C GLU A 152 -0.10 23.83 17.14
N LEU A 153 -0.04 22.51 16.88
CA LEU A 153 0.66 21.55 17.74
C LEU A 153 2.06 21.18 17.21
N GLY A 154 2.33 21.51 15.95
CA GLY A 154 3.55 21.17 15.25
C GLY A 154 3.56 19.74 14.67
N ILE A 155 4.21 19.59 13.53
CA ILE A 155 4.24 18.33 12.76
C ILE A 155 4.86 17.16 13.55
N ALA A 156 5.84 17.42 14.41
CA ALA A 156 6.48 16.37 15.19
C ALA A 156 5.54 15.75 16.23
N PHE A 157 4.71 16.58 16.89
CA PHE A 157 3.67 16.10 17.79
C PHE A 157 2.59 15.35 17.02
N CYS A 158 2.04 15.93 15.95
CA CYS A 158 0.99 15.33 15.15
C CYS A 158 1.45 13.96 14.60
N ASN A 159 2.67 13.86 14.07
CA ASN A 159 3.23 12.62 13.55
C ASN A 159 3.31 11.51 14.61
N ASN A 160 3.71 11.83 15.82
CA ASN A 160 3.75 10.85 16.90
C ASN A 160 2.33 10.49 17.38
N ASN A 161 1.45 11.47 17.49
CA ASN A 161 0.11 11.31 18.04
C ASN A 161 -0.80 10.49 17.11
N ILE A 162 -0.68 10.62 15.77
CA ILE A 162 -1.46 9.78 14.84
C ILE A 162 -1.22 8.30 15.08
N PHE A 163 0.00 7.88 15.38
CA PHE A 163 0.31 6.48 15.68
C PHE A 163 -0.36 6.02 16.99
N VAL A 164 -0.24 6.83 18.07
CA VAL A 164 -0.90 6.52 19.34
C VAL A 164 -2.41 6.39 19.15
N ARG A 165 -3.01 7.31 18.37
CA ARG A 165 -4.47 7.32 18.13
C ARG A 165 -4.90 6.20 17.20
N ALA A 166 -4.15 5.90 16.16
CA ALA A 166 -4.42 4.77 15.28
C ALA A 166 -4.35 3.44 16.04
N VAL A 167 -3.32 3.23 16.87
CA VAL A 167 -3.23 2.01 17.70
C VAL A 167 -4.40 1.91 18.69
N LYS A 168 -4.80 3.02 19.32
CA LYS A 168 -5.95 3.06 20.24
C LYS A 168 -7.29 2.81 19.53
N GLY A 169 -7.38 3.10 18.25
CA GLY A 169 -8.58 2.87 17.43
C GLY A 169 -8.74 1.42 16.95
N LEU A 170 -7.75 0.55 17.17
CA LEU A 170 -7.86 -0.86 16.82
C LEU A 170 -8.90 -1.56 17.71
N SER A 171 -9.72 -2.41 17.11
CA SER A 171 -10.70 -3.26 17.82
C SER A 171 -10.03 -4.43 18.59
N LEU A 172 -8.76 -4.71 18.30
CA LEU A 172 -7.94 -5.75 18.94
C LEU A 172 -6.68 -5.10 19.50
N GLN A 173 -6.36 -5.40 20.78
CA GLN A 173 -5.17 -4.86 21.44
C GLN A 173 -3.90 -5.61 20.97
N PRO A 174 -2.89 -4.92 20.39
CA PRO A 174 -1.65 -5.57 20.00
C PRO A 174 -0.74 -5.88 21.21
N GLU A 175 0.02 -6.98 21.10
CA GLU A 175 1.11 -7.31 22.03
C GLU A 175 2.31 -6.41 21.82
N VAL A 176 2.56 -6.03 20.54
CA VAL A 176 3.64 -5.13 20.13
C VAL A 176 3.22 -4.32 18.91
N VAL A 177 3.69 -3.09 18.84
CA VAL A 177 3.53 -2.21 17.70
C VAL A 177 4.86 -2.06 16.96
N LEU A 178 4.87 -2.33 15.65
CA LEU A 178 6.02 -2.12 14.77
C LEU A 178 5.86 -0.78 14.04
N THR A 179 6.94 0.01 14.01
CA THR A 179 6.99 1.30 13.33
C THR A 179 8.11 1.32 12.30
N ASP A 180 7.97 2.06 11.20
CA ASP A 180 9.09 2.34 10.32
C ASP A 180 9.94 3.49 10.87
N GLY A 181 11.23 3.23 11.07
CA GLY A 181 12.27 4.21 11.38
C GLY A 181 12.33 4.72 12.82
N TYR A 182 11.22 5.04 13.50
CA TYR A 182 11.23 5.68 14.82
C TYR A 182 10.19 5.10 15.79
N PRO A 183 10.53 4.98 17.10
CA PRO A 183 9.57 4.47 18.09
C PRO A 183 8.47 5.51 18.39
N ILE A 184 7.30 5.02 18.78
CA ILE A 184 6.20 5.87 19.27
C ILE A 184 6.54 6.37 20.66
N ARG A 185 6.81 7.66 20.78
CA ARG A 185 7.15 8.30 22.06
C ARG A 185 5.92 8.38 22.96
N GLY A 186 6.09 8.01 24.23
CA GLY A 186 5.01 8.08 25.23
C GLY A 186 3.94 7.00 25.07
N TYR A 187 4.08 6.05 24.13
CA TYR A 187 3.22 4.90 24.05
C TYR A 187 3.54 3.92 25.19
N GLN A 188 2.50 3.51 25.95
CA GLN A 188 2.68 2.68 27.16
C GLN A 188 2.82 1.18 26.85
N GLY A 189 2.48 0.74 25.63
CA GLY A 189 2.66 -0.63 25.17
C GLY A 189 4.07 -0.88 24.63
N ARG A 190 4.37 -2.16 24.36
CA ARG A 190 5.61 -2.50 23.65
C ARG A 190 5.58 -1.96 22.24
N ASN A 191 6.62 -1.22 21.84
CA ASN A 191 6.83 -0.86 20.45
C ASN A 191 8.27 -1.13 20.03
N ALA A 192 8.47 -1.51 18.78
CA ALA A 192 9.76 -1.80 18.17
C ALA A 192 9.90 -1.10 16.83
N THR A 193 11.09 -0.60 16.58
CA THR A 193 11.41 0.09 15.33
C THR A 193 12.01 -0.87 14.32
N VAL A 194 11.54 -0.82 13.10
CA VAL A 194 12.03 -1.62 11.97
C VAL A 194 12.57 -0.68 10.90
N ILE A 195 13.86 -0.77 10.60
CA ILE A 195 14.46 0.01 9.50
C ILE A 195 13.98 -0.56 8.17
N LYS A 196 13.37 0.26 7.31
CA LYS A 196 12.68 -0.12 6.08
C LYS A 196 11.57 -1.12 6.40
N GLY A 197 10.73 -0.75 7.35
CA GLY A 197 9.69 -1.60 7.89
C GLY A 197 8.64 -1.97 6.82
N ASP A 198 8.29 -1.03 5.97
CA ASP A 198 7.37 -1.20 4.83
C ASP A 198 7.81 -2.27 3.80
N ALA A 199 9.11 -2.55 3.72
CA ALA A 199 9.66 -3.63 2.88
C ALA A 199 9.83 -4.97 3.63
N LYS A 200 9.78 -4.99 4.97
CA LYS A 200 10.10 -6.17 5.81
C LYS A 200 8.91 -6.73 6.57
N SER A 201 8.01 -5.88 7.04
CA SER A 201 6.84 -6.20 7.85
C SER A 201 5.58 -6.14 6.99
N ALA A 202 4.80 -7.21 6.99
CA ALA A 202 3.52 -7.25 6.29
C ALA A 202 2.52 -6.25 6.90
N ALA A 203 2.50 -6.14 8.21
CA ALA A 203 1.59 -5.24 8.92
C ALA A 203 1.93 -3.76 8.64
N ILE A 204 3.23 -3.36 8.63
CA ILE A 204 3.66 -1.99 8.29
C ILE A 204 3.33 -1.68 6.81
N ALA A 205 3.64 -2.61 5.88
CA ALA A 205 3.33 -2.43 4.46
C ALA A 205 1.82 -2.21 4.22
N CYS A 206 0.98 -2.99 4.90
CA CYS A 206 -0.47 -2.83 4.84
C CYS A 206 -0.94 -1.49 5.43
N ALA A 207 -0.37 -1.05 6.55
CA ALA A 207 -0.66 0.25 7.14
C ALA A 207 -0.28 1.39 6.17
N SER A 208 0.92 1.32 5.57
CA SER A 208 1.40 2.27 4.55
C SER A 208 0.41 2.39 3.38
N ILE A 209 -0.05 1.26 2.85
CA ILE A 209 -0.99 1.23 1.71
C ILE A 209 -2.33 1.87 2.06
N ILE A 210 -2.95 1.48 3.20
CA ILE A 210 -4.28 2.02 3.55
C ILE A 210 -4.23 3.49 3.95
N ALA A 211 -3.15 3.94 4.62
CA ALA A 211 -2.94 5.36 4.91
C ALA A 211 -2.79 6.16 3.62
N LYS A 212 -1.98 5.67 2.68
CA LYS A 212 -1.72 6.33 1.40
C LYS A 212 -2.98 6.45 0.55
N VAL A 213 -3.76 5.35 0.42
CA VAL A 213 -5.02 5.38 -0.35
C VAL A 213 -6.00 6.35 0.28
N TYR A 214 -6.20 6.28 1.60
CA TYR A 214 -7.11 7.17 2.31
C TYR A 214 -6.76 8.65 2.09
N ARG A 215 -5.47 9.02 2.27
CA ARG A 215 -5.06 10.41 2.13
C ARG A 215 -5.13 10.90 0.68
N ASP A 216 -4.75 10.05 -0.28
CA ASP A 216 -4.82 10.42 -1.70
C ASP A 216 -6.27 10.63 -2.15
N ASP A 217 -7.23 9.84 -1.66
CA ASP A 217 -8.65 10.01 -1.91
C ASP A 217 -9.15 11.34 -1.33
N LEU A 218 -8.81 11.63 -0.07
CA LEU A 218 -9.16 12.87 0.58
C LEU A 218 -8.61 14.09 -0.17
N MET A 219 -7.35 14.04 -0.62
CA MET A 219 -6.76 15.15 -1.39
C MET A 219 -7.45 15.36 -2.75
N ARG A 220 -7.97 14.30 -3.37
CA ARG A 220 -8.79 14.39 -4.60
C ARG A 220 -10.17 15.05 -4.34
N GLU A 221 -10.77 14.77 -3.21
CA GLU A 221 -12.01 15.46 -2.80
C GLU A 221 -11.76 16.93 -2.52
N LEU A 222 -10.64 17.22 -1.84
CA LEU A 222 -10.22 18.60 -1.54
C LEU A 222 -9.85 19.40 -2.80
N ASP A 223 -9.35 18.75 -3.87
CA ASP A 223 -9.10 19.41 -5.15
C ASP A 223 -10.38 19.96 -5.78
N ARG A 224 -11.50 19.25 -5.63
CA ARG A 224 -12.82 19.72 -6.09
C ARG A 224 -13.31 20.95 -5.31
N THR A 225 -12.98 20.99 -4.02
CA THR A 225 -13.38 22.10 -3.12
C THR A 225 -12.47 23.32 -3.28
N TYR A 226 -11.20 23.09 -3.58
CA TYR A 226 -10.16 24.11 -3.74
C TYR A 226 -9.47 23.94 -5.10
N PRO A 227 -10.16 24.25 -6.21
CA PRO A 227 -9.60 24.06 -7.55
C PRO A 227 -8.44 25.02 -7.81
N GLY A 228 -7.54 24.63 -8.71
CA GLY A 228 -6.43 25.46 -9.18
C GLY A 228 -5.11 25.23 -8.46
N TYR A 229 -5.03 24.31 -7.46
CA TYR A 229 -3.79 23.92 -6.80
C TYR A 229 -3.27 22.56 -7.25
N GLY A 230 -4.06 21.77 -8.01
CA GLY A 230 -3.68 20.47 -8.57
C GLY A 230 -3.51 19.38 -7.50
N PHE A 231 -4.33 19.39 -6.43
CA PHE A 231 -4.23 18.44 -5.32
C PHE A 231 -4.55 17.00 -5.71
N ASP A 232 -5.26 16.76 -6.80
CA ASP A 232 -5.51 15.42 -7.34
C ASP A 232 -4.23 14.73 -7.83
N GLY A 233 -3.27 15.52 -8.33
CA GLY A 233 -1.97 15.07 -8.83
C GLY A 233 -0.85 15.18 -7.81
N ASN A 234 -0.67 16.36 -7.23
CA ASN A 234 0.45 16.64 -6.31
C ASN A 234 0.18 16.22 -4.85
N VAL A 235 -1.06 15.90 -4.49
CA VAL A 235 -1.52 15.52 -3.15
C VAL A 235 -1.00 16.43 -2.03
N GLY A 236 -0.83 17.73 -2.37
CA GLY A 236 -0.37 18.78 -1.47
C GLY A 236 1.14 18.92 -1.32
N TYR A 237 1.96 18.12 -2.02
CA TYR A 237 3.42 18.28 -2.01
C TYR A 237 3.85 19.51 -2.81
N SER A 238 5.07 20.01 -2.52
CA SER A 238 5.67 21.20 -3.13
C SER A 238 6.19 20.96 -4.57
N SER A 239 5.31 20.48 -5.46
CA SER A 239 5.62 20.44 -6.90
C SER A 239 5.74 21.87 -7.47
N SER A 240 6.43 22.01 -8.62
CA SER A 240 6.52 23.29 -9.32
C SER A 240 5.16 23.94 -9.53
N ASP A 241 4.20 23.14 -10.01
CA ASP A 241 2.84 23.60 -10.32
C ASP A 241 2.08 24.05 -9.06
N HIS A 242 2.27 23.34 -7.93
CA HIS A 242 1.67 23.71 -6.65
C HIS A 242 2.25 25.02 -6.10
N ILE A 243 3.58 25.21 -6.20
CA ILE A 243 4.26 26.43 -5.77
C ILE A 243 3.82 27.61 -6.66
N GLU A 244 3.69 27.41 -7.96
CA GLU A 244 3.20 28.45 -8.88
C GLU A 244 1.74 28.82 -8.57
N ALA A 245 0.88 27.83 -8.35
CA ALA A 245 -0.50 28.05 -7.93
C ALA A 245 -0.59 28.85 -6.61
N LEU A 246 0.27 28.54 -5.64
CA LEU A 246 0.37 29.29 -4.40
C LEU A 246 0.78 30.75 -4.61
N LYS A 247 1.73 31.03 -5.51
CA LYS A 247 2.16 32.40 -5.83
C LYS A 247 1.05 33.19 -6.52
N GLN A 248 0.27 32.54 -7.38
CA GLN A 248 -0.82 33.20 -8.14
C GLN A 248 -2.09 33.41 -7.32
N ASN A 249 -2.50 32.40 -6.52
CA ASN A 249 -3.80 32.35 -5.86
C ASN A 249 -3.72 32.64 -4.35
N GLY A 250 -2.50 32.68 -3.77
CA GLY A 250 -2.31 32.65 -2.33
C GLY A 250 -2.66 31.27 -1.71
N PRO A 251 -2.51 31.12 -0.40
CA PRO A 251 -2.84 29.87 0.28
C PRO A 251 -4.36 29.74 0.53
N CYS A 252 -4.94 28.58 0.21
CA CYS A 252 -6.32 28.25 0.60
C CYS A 252 -6.39 27.68 2.03
N ARG A 253 -7.62 27.39 2.50
CA ARG A 253 -7.93 26.96 3.87
C ARG A 253 -7.16 25.73 4.35
N ILE A 254 -6.82 24.81 3.44
CA ILE A 254 -6.17 23.54 3.81
C ILE A 254 -4.63 23.59 3.78
N HIS A 255 -4.05 24.74 3.46
CA HIS A 255 -2.60 24.92 3.52
C HIS A 255 -2.10 25.01 4.94
N ARG A 256 -0.92 24.44 5.19
CA ARG A 256 -0.20 24.49 6.47
C ARG A 256 0.61 25.77 6.51
N ARG A 257 0.11 26.79 7.19
CA ARG A 257 0.74 28.11 7.23
C ARG A 257 2.16 28.07 7.77
N SER A 258 2.41 27.22 8.76
CA SER A 258 3.75 27.01 9.33
C SER A 258 4.77 26.46 8.33
N PHE A 259 4.31 25.86 7.20
CA PHE A 259 5.20 25.33 6.16
C PHE A 259 5.44 26.31 5.02
N LEU A 260 4.66 27.38 4.92
CA LEU A 260 4.69 28.32 3.81
C LEU A 260 5.64 29.51 4.01
N THR A 261 6.11 29.76 5.24
CA THR A 261 6.89 30.96 5.60
C THR A 261 8.03 31.20 4.61
N ARG A 262 8.87 30.21 4.36
CA ARG A 262 10.01 30.34 3.42
C ARG A 262 9.58 30.53 1.96
N ILE A 263 8.49 29.87 1.55
CA ILE A 263 8.02 29.91 0.14
C ILE A 263 7.42 31.28 -0.20
N LEU A 264 6.78 31.93 0.78
CA LEU A 264 6.16 33.22 0.61
C LEU A 264 7.13 34.39 0.83
N GLU A 265 8.19 34.19 1.65
CA GLU A 265 9.24 35.19 1.88
C GLU A 265 10.19 35.30 0.69
N ASP A 266 10.56 34.20 0.03
CA ASP A 266 11.37 34.20 -1.20
C ASP A 266 10.66 34.86 -2.40
N GLY A 267 9.37 35.21 -2.30
CA GLY A 267 8.58 35.92 -3.29
C GLY A 267 8.45 37.43 -3.07
N SER A 268 8.99 37.96 -1.96
CA SER A 268 8.86 39.37 -1.62
C SER A 268 10.02 40.27 -2.10
N ASP A 269 10.97 39.71 -2.86
CA ASP A 269 12.07 40.44 -3.51
C ASP A 269 11.93 40.47 -5.05
N ILE A 270 10.76 40.87 -5.58
CA ILE A 270 10.62 41.30 -6.99
C ILE A 270 9.80 42.58 -7.03
#